data_b5e21feb01dfc598edc96475ff934f71
#
_entry.id   b5e21feb01dfc598edc96475ff934f71
#
_cell.length_a   1.000
_cell.length_b   1.000
_cell.length_c   1.000
_cell.angle_alpha   90.00
_cell.angle_beta   90.00
_cell.angle_gamma   90.00
#
_symmetry.space_group_name_H-M   'P 1'
#
loop_
_entity.id
_entity.type
_entity.pdbx_description
1 polymer ?
#
loop_
_entity_poly.entity_id
_entity_poly.type
_entity_poly.pdbx_seq_one_letter_code
_entity_poly.pdbx_strand_id
1 'polypeptide(L)'
;MTNKILIIEDDKIIKNIIEFLLKKEGYQIEFAEDGLIGLEKINSYLPDLIITDIMLPYKSGLEITAYAKANFPEVPVIIISSLGKEDLTVIEAFKLGADDLIAKPFNPVELVLRVKRFFLHHH
;
A
#
# COMPACT_ATOMS: atom_id res chain seq x y z
N MET A 1 7.11 19.60 -3.28
CA MET A 1 7.87 18.33 -3.16
C MET A 1 7.03 17.16 -3.62
N THR A 2 7.66 16.21 -4.30
CA THR A 2 6.96 15.04 -4.82
C THR A 2 6.81 14.00 -3.73
N ASN A 3 5.57 13.54 -3.50
CA ASN A 3 5.32 12.46 -2.55
C ASN A 3 5.68 11.11 -3.15
N LYS A 4 6.29 10.26 -2.35
CA LYS A 4 6.77 8.94 -2.77
C LYS A 4 5.83 7.85 -2.28
N ILE A 5 5.43 6.98 -3.21
CA ILE A 5 4.54 5.85 -2.90
C ILE A 5 5.25 4.55 -3.25
N LEU A 6 5.25 3.61 -2.31
CA LEU A 6 5.74 2.26 -2.54
C LEU A 6 4.55 1.33 -2.75
N ILE A 7 4.54 0.63 -3.89
CA ILE A 7 3.50 -0.35 -4.21
C ILE A 7 4.12 -1.75 -4.09
N ILE A 8 3.53 -2.59 -3.24
CA ILE A 8 3.98 -3.96 -3.05
C ILE A 8 2.89 -4.88 -3.60
N GLU A 9 3.12 -5.44 -4.77
CA GLU A 9 2.14 -6.21 -5.52
C GLU A 9 2.84 -7.18 -6.46
N ASP A 10 2.47 -8.45 -6.41
CA ASP A 10 3.07 -9.47 -7.27
C ASP A 10 2.36 -9.62 -8.63
N ASP A 11 1.13 -9.13 -8.76
CA ASP A 11 0.40 -9.15 -10.03
C ASP A 11 0.83 -7.94 -10.87
N LYS A 12 1.52 -8.21 -11.97
CA LYS A 12 2.07 -7.15 -12.83
C LYS A 12 1.00 -6.26 -13.47
N ILE A 13 -0.16 -6.83 -13.77
CA ILE A 13 -1.25 -6.06 -14.39
C ILE A 13 -1.79 -5.06 -13.39
N ILE A 14 -2.07 -5.50 -12.17
CA ILE A 14 -2.57 -4.63 -11.10
C ILE A 14 -1.54 -3.56 -10.76
N LYS A 15 -0.27 -3.97 -10.61
CA LYS A 15 0.82 -3.04 -10.33
C LYS A 15 0.90 -1.95 -11.41
N ASN A 16 0.84 -2.34 -12.67
CA ASN A 16 0.94 -1.38 -13.78
C ASN A 16 -0.23 -0.39 -13.79
N ILE A 17 -1.44 -0.87 -13.50
CA ILE A 17 -2.61 0.00 -13.43
C ILE A 17 -2.45 1.03 -12.31
N ILE A 18 -2.07 0.58 -11.12
CA ILE A 18 -1.89 1.48 -9.98
C ILE A 18 -0.80 2.50 -10.27
N GLU A 19 0.32 2.04 -10.82
CA GLU A 19 1.43 2.91 -11.18
C GLU A 19 1.01 3.98 -12.16
N PHE A 20 0.28 3.59 -13.21
CA PHE A 20 -0.20 4.53 -14.22
C PHE A 20 -1.11 5.61 -13.60
N LEU A 21 -2.06 5.17 -12.78
CA LEU A 21 -3.03 6.08 -12.16
C LEU A 21 -2.35 7.09 -11.24
N LEU A 22 -1.41 6.64 -10.44
CA LEU A 22 -0.77 7.50 -9.44
C LEU A 22 0.31 8.38 -10.03
N LYS A 23 1.06 7.90 -11.02
CA LYS A 23 2.02 8.76 -11.74
C LYS A 23 1.31 9.91 -12.43
N LYS A 24 0.14 9.64 -12.99
CA LYS A 24 -0.67 10.67 -13.64
C LYS A 24 -1.06 11.79 -12.66
N GLU A 25 -1.18 11.46 -11.38
CA GLU A 25 -1.50 12.44 -10.34
C GLU A 25 -0.26 13.16 -9.79
N GLY A 26 0.92 12.86 -10.32
CA GLY A 26 2.14 13.54 -9.94
C GLY A 26 2.96 12.85 -8.85
N TYR A 27 2.58 11.66 -8.42
CA TYR A 27 3.33 10.94 -7.39
C TYR A 27 4.56 10.25 -7.99
N GLN A 28 5.60 10.14 -7.18
CA GLN A 28 6.77 9.33 -7.51
C GLN A 28 6.49 7.90 -7.03
N ILE A 29 6.69 6.91 -7.90
CA ILE A 29 6.31 5.53 -7.61
C ILE A 29 7.54 4.64 -7.63
N GLU A 30 7.66 3.79 -6.61
CA GLU A 30 8.55 2.65 -6.61
C GLU A 30 7.70 1.42 -6.33
N PHE A 31 8.15 0.24 -6.75
CA PHE A 31 7.38 -0.96 -6.51
C PHE A 31 8.26 -2.13 -6.12
N ALA A 32 7.63 -3.09 -5.43
CA ALA A 32 8.24 -4.35 -5.04
C ALA A 32 7.30 -5.48 -5.46
N GLU A 33 7.85 -6.54 -6.03
CA GLU A 33 7.06 -7.66 -6.54
C GLU A 33 6.77 -8.73 -5.48
N ASP A 34 7.37 -8.62 -4.30
CA ASP A 34 7.10 -9.52 -3.18
C ASP A 34 7.35 -8.81 -1.86
N GLY A 35 6.97 -9.49 -0.78
CA GLY A 35 7.06 -8.88 0.56
C GLY A 35 8.49 -8.70 1.06
N LEU A 36 9.43 -9.54 0.62
CA LEU A 36 10.81 -9.40 1.07
C LEU A 36 11.44 -8.15 0.44
N ILE A 37 11.24 -7.95 -0.86
CA ILE A 37 11.69 -6.74 -1.56
C ILE A 37 10.98 -5.53 -0.98
N GLY A 38 9.69 -5.69 -0.64
CA GLY A 38 8.91 -4.63 0.00
C GLY A 38 9.55 -4.13 1.29
N LEU A 39 9.95 -5.04 2.18
CA LEU A 39 10.61 -4.67 3.42
C LEU A 39 11.92 -3.94 3.17
N GLU A 40 12.71 -4.40 2.20
CA GLU A 40 13.95 -3.72 1.84
C GLU A 40 13.69 -2.30 1.36
N LYS A 41 12.68 -2.11 0.52
CA LYS A 41 12.38 -0.80 -0.06
C LYS A 41 11.74 0.18 0.92
N ILE A 42 11.05 -0.30 1.94
CA ILE A 42 10.58 0.59 3.00
C ILE A 42 11.76 1.33 3.62
N ASN A 43 12.88 0.64 3.83
CA ASN A 43 14.06 1.22 4.43
C ASN A 43 14.93 2.03 3.46
N SER A 44 15.02 1.61 2.20
CA SER A 44 15.90 2.27 1.23
C SER A 44 15.21 3.41 0.48
N TYR A 45 13.93 3.26 0.17
CA TYR A 45 13.19 4.26 -0.58
C TYR A 45 12.57 5.32 0.33
N LEU A 46 12.23 4.95 1.56
CA LEU A 46 11.58 5.81 2.56
C LEU A 46 10.31 6.43 2.00
N PRO A 47 9.30 5.60 1.67
CA PRO A 47 8.06 6.11 1.06
C PRO A 47 7.25 6.96 2.02
N ASP A 48 6.43 7.84 1.46
CA ASP A 48 5.47 8.65 2.21
C ASP A 48 4.13 7.93 2.39
N LEU A 49 3.89 6.87 1.61
CA LEU A 49 2.69 6.04 1.68
C LEU A 49 3.01 4.67 1.10
N ILE A 50 2.43 3.64 1.69
CA ILE A 50 2.61 2.26 1.25
C ILE A 50 1.27 1.70 0.82
N ILE A 51 1.23 1.06 -0.36
CA ILE A 51 0.09 0.30 -0.83
C ILE A 51 0.57 -1.14 -0.96
N THR A 52 -0.07 -2.07 -0.24
CA THR A 52 0.36 -3.46 -0.26
C THR A 52 -0.82 -4.42 -0.39
N ASP A 53 -0.63 -5.49 -1.18
CA ASP A 53 -1.53 -6.61 -1.16
C ASP A 53 -1.34 -7.38 0.16
N ILE A 54 -2.37 -8.05 0.64
CA ILE A 54 -2.26 -8.91 1.83
C ILE A 54 -1.54 -10.20 1.46
N MET A 55 -1.93 -10.81 0.33
CA MET A 55 -1.40 -12.11 -0.09
C MET A 55 -0.19 -11.91 -1.00
N LEU A 56 0.99 -12.03 -0.41
CA LEU A 56 2.26 -11.82 -1.12
C LEU A 56 3.19 -13.02 -0.90
N PRO A 57 4.08 -13.32 -1.86
CA PRO A 57 5.15 -14.28 -1.62
C PRO A 57 6.11 -13.79 -0.54
N TYR A 58 6.65 -14.72 0.22
CA TYR A 58 7.67 -14.56 1.26
C TYR A 58 7.18 -13.85 2.51
N LYS A 59 6.87 -12.56 2.43
CA LYS A 59 6.37 -11.77 3.56
C LYS A 59 4.99 -11.24 3.21
N SER A 60 3.99 -11.56 4.02
CA SER A 60 2.62 -11.15 3.78
C SER A 60 2.42 -9.64 4.00
N GLY A 61 1.30 -9.12 3.51
CA GLY A 61 0.91 -7.75 3.76
C GLY A 61 0.70 -7.47 5.25
N LEU A 62 0.38 -8.48 6.07
CA LEU A 62 0.29 -8.32 7.51
C LEU A 62 1.67 -8.03 8.11
N GLU A 63 2.70 -8.76 7.67
CA GLU A 63 4.06 -8.53 8.13
C GLU A 63 4.57 -7.17 7.69
N ILE A 64 4.26 -6.77 6.45
CA ILE A 64 4.59 -5.44 5.93
C ILE A 64 3.97 -4.35 6.81
N THR A 65 2.67 -4.49 7.10
CA THR A 65 1.95 -3.52 7.92
C THR A 65 2.54 -3.42 9.32
N ALA A 66 2.77 -4.56 9.95
CA ALA A 66 3.35 -4.60 11.30
C ALA A 66 4.72 -3.93 11.33
N TYR A 67 5.58 -4.23 10.37
CA TYR A 67 6.92 -3.65 10.28
C TYR A 67 6.86 -2.13 10.07
N ALA A 68 6.05 -1.70 9.10
CA ALA A 68 5.94 -0.28 8.76
C ALA A 68 5.41 0.53 9.96
N LYS A 69 4.39 0.02 10.64
CA LYS A 69 3.81 0.75 11.78
C LYS A 69 4.71 0.77 13.00
N ALA A 70 5.55 -0.25 13.16
CA ALA A 70 6.52 -0.27 14.27
C ALA A 70 7.68 0.68 14.04
N ASN A 71 8.13 0.82 12.78
CA ASN A 71 9.35 1.58 12.47
C ASN A 71 9.08 2.94 11.83
N PHE A 72 7.95 3.12 11.15
CA PHE A 72 7.57 4.37 10.47
C PHE A 72 6.09 4.64 10.72
N PRO A 73 5.69 4.89 11.99
CA PRO A 73 4.27 4.94 12.35
C PRO A 73 3.47 6.05 11.66
N GLU A 74 4.11 7.09 11.18
CA GLU A 74 3.42 8.18 10.49
C GLU A 74 3.16 7.89 9.01
N VAL A 75 3.74 6.81 8.46
CA VAL A 75 3.54 6.45 7.05
C VAL A 75 2.24 5.65 6.91
N PRO A 76 1.25 6.16 6.16
CA PRO A 76 0.00 5.41 5.97
C PRO A 76 0.23 4.11 5.19
N VAL A 77 -0.51 3.07 5.57
CA VAL A 77 -0.50 1.79 4.89
C VAL A 77 -1.91 1.50 4.39
N ILE A 78 -2.06 1.38 3.07
CA ILE A 78 -3.32 1.01 2.44
C ILE A 78 -3.20 -0.44 1.98
N ILE A 79 -4.14 -1.27 2.42
CA ILE A 79 -4.21 -2.68 2.00
C ILE A 79 -5.06 -2.79 0.74
N ILE A 80 -4.58 -3.55 -0.24
CA ILE A 80 -5.40 -3.96 -1.38
C ILE A 80 -5.68 -5.44 -1.22
N SER A 81 -6.95 -5.85 -1.33
CA SER A 81 -7.32 -7.24 -1.09
C SER A 81 -8.58 -7.65 -1.83
N SER A 82 -8.61 -8.91 -2.29
CA SER A 82 -9.82 -9.55 -2.79
C SER A 82 -10.65 -10.13 -1.66
N LEU A 83 -10.15 -10.12 -0.43
CA LEU A 83 -10.86 -10.60 0.75
C LEU A 83 -11.83 -9.54 1.25
N GLY A 84 -12.98 -9.98 1.79
CA GLY A 84 -13.99 -9.05 2.32
C GLY A 84 -13.62 -8.43 3.65
N LYS A 85 -14.36 -7.41 4.04
CA LYS A 85 -14.13 -6.70 5.30
C LYS A 85 -14.31 -7.57 6.53
N GLU A 86 -15.12 -8.63 6.42
CA GLU A 86 -15.37 -9.56 7.52
C GLU A 86 -14.29 -10.65 7.62
N ASP A 87 -13.40 -10.74 6.62
CA ASP A 87 -12.34 -11.75 6.66
C ASP A 87 -11.39 -11.47 7.82
N LEU A 88 -11.06 -12.51 8.56
CA LEU A 88 -10.20 -12.38 9.74
C LEU A 88 -8.82 -11.82 9.40
N THR A 89 -8.32 -12.11 8.19
CA THR A 89 -7.02 -11.57 7.75
C THR A 89 -7.09 -10.06 7.58
N VAL A 90 -8.20 -9.56 7.01
CA VAL A 90 -8.41 -8.11 6.85
C VAL A 90 -8.55 -7.45 8.21
N ILE A 91 -9.31 -8.05 9.11
CA ILE A 91 -9.47 -7.54 10.49
C ILE A 91 -8.12 -7.47 11.19
N GLU A 92 -7.28 -8.50 11.02
CA GLU A 92 -5.94 -8.52 11.60
C GLU A 92 -5.07 -7.39 11.04
N ALA A 93 -5.17 -7.10 9.74
CA ALA A 93 -4.44 -6.00 9.14
C ALA A 93 -4.77 -4.66 9.82
N PHE A 94 -6.05 -4.41 10.08
CA PHE A 94 -6.46 -3.18 10.78
C PHE A 94 -5.99 -3.16 12.23
N LYS A 95 -5.99 -4.30 12.90
CA LYS A 95 -5.45 -4.38 14.27
C LYS A 95 -3.96 -4.06 14.30
N LEU A 96 -3.24 -4.41 13.25
CA LEU A 96 -1.81 -4.11 13.12
C LEU A 96 -1.53 -2.67 12.72
N GLY A 97 -2.57 -1.90 12.38
CA GLY A 97 -2.43 -0.48 12.11
C GLY A 97 -2.64 -0.05 10.66
N ALA A 98 -3.17 -0.93 9.79
CA ALA A 98 -3.51 -0.53 8.44
C ALA A 98 -4.49 0.64 8.47
N ASP A 99 -4.27 1.61 7.59
CA ASP A 99 -5.04 2.87 7.61
C ASP A 99 -6.27 2.82 6.70
N ASP A 100 -6.25 1.98 5.67
CA ASP A 100 -7.39 1.87 4.75
C ASP A 100 -7.33 0.55 3.99
N LEU A 101 -8.45 0.21 3.34
CA LEU A 101 -8.59 -1.00 2.54
C LEU A 101 -9.20 -0.63 1.19
N ILE A 102 -8.62 -1.14 0.12
CA ILE A 102 -9.18 -1.03 -1.23
C ILE A 102 -9.48 -2.45 -1.71
N ALA A 103 -10.75 -2.72 -2.02
CA ALA A 103 -11.18 -4.03 -2.48
C ALA A 103 -10.78 -4.27 -3.94
N LYS A 104 -10.39 -5.51 -4.25
CA LYS A 104 -10.16 -5.95 -5.64
C LYS A 104 -11.43 -6.62 -6.17
N PRO A 105 -11.85 -6.34 -7.41
CA PRO A 105 -11.31 -5.34 -8.31
C PRO A 105 -11.65 -3.93 -7.84
N PHE A 106 -10.71 -3.00 -8.00
CA PHE A 106 -10.90 -1.65 -7.49
C PHE A 106 -11.42 -0.70 -8.57
N ASN A 107 -12.10 0.34 -8.11
CA ASN A 107 -12.51 1.46 -8.94
C ASN A 107 -11.33 2.44 -9.04
N PRO A 108 -10.85 2.79 -10.27
CA PRO A 108 -9.71 3.68 -10.41
C PRO A 108 -9.86 5.04 -9.73
N VAL A 109 -11.06 5.62 -9.80
CA VAL A 109 -11.32 6.92 -9.16
C VAL A 109 -11.24 6.79 -7.65
N GLU A 110 -11.81 5.72 -7.10
CA GLU A 110 -11.76 5.47 -5.66
C GLU A 110 -10.33 5.32 -5.16
N LEU A 111 -9.50 4.57 -5.89
CA LEU A 111 -8.10 4.38 -5.51
C LEU A 111 -7.37 5.72 -5.42
N VAL A 112 -7.52 6.56 -6.44
CA VAL A 112 -6.88 7.86 -6.48
C VAL A 112 -7.35 8.75 -5.34
N LEU A 113 -8.65 8.78 -5.08
CA LEU A 113 -9.20 9.61 -4.00
C LEU A 113 -8.76 9.16 -2.62
N ARG A 114 -8.68 7.84 -2.38
CA ARG A 114 -8.22 7.33 -1.09
C ARG A 114 -6.76 7.67 -0.84
N VAL A 115 -5.92 7.59 -1.87
CA VAL A 115 -4.51 7.97 -1.76
C VAL A 115 -4.39 9.46 -1.49
N LYS A 116 -5.08 10.28 -2.27
CA LYS A 116 -5.01 11.74 -2.12
C LYS A 116 -5.43 12.20 -0.73
N ARG A 117 -6.41 11.54 -0.14
CA ARG A 117 -6.90 11.91 1.18
C ARG A 117 -5.79 11.92 2.23
N PHE A 118 -4.88 10.95 2.18
CA PHE A 118 -3.79 10.88 3.13
C PHE A 118 -2.79 12.04 2.98
N PHE A 119 -2.60 12.52 1.78
CA PHE A 119 -1.68 13.63 1.55
C PHE A 119 -2.33 14.99 1.81
N LEU A 120 -3.63 15.10 1.64
CA LEU A 120 -4.35 16.35 1.89
C LEU A 120 -4.45 16.68 3.38
N HIS A 121 -4.39 15.68 4.25
CA HIS A 121 -4.56 15.85 5.69
C HIS A 121 -3.24 15.95 6.46
N HIS A 122 -2.11 15.93 5.77
CA HIS A 122 -0.79 16.00 6.38
C HIS A 122 -0.10 17.30 6.01
N HIS A 123 -0.47 18.36 6.69
CA HIS A 123 0.11 19.69 6.49
C HIS A 123 0.90 20.14 7.70
#